data_dc77f329fb38889ec12bdc2774cab8d3
#
_entry.id   dc77f329fb38889ec12bdc2774cab8d3
#
_cell.length_a   1.000
_cell.length_b   1.000
_cell.length_c   1.000
_cell.angle_alpha   90.00
_cell.angle_beta   90.00
_cell.angle_gamma   90.00
#
_symmetry.space_group_name_H-M   'P 1'
#
loop_
_entity.id
_entity.type
_entity.pdbx_description
1 polymer ?
#
loop_
_entity_poly.entity_id
_entity_poly.type
_entity_poly.pdbx_seq_one_letter_code
_entity_poly.pdbx_strand_id
1 'polypeptide(L)'
;MDGLSAPPVPPLVVSVLGLKKSGKTTVASALIAALRARGYRVAALKKTHLHLLSLDPRGTDSFRLAEAGALFVAARSREETLTVHREPQPDDLEALLALVPPSMQIVVAEGVSGPRAHVVLCLKTAESLEETLRVRSLGAAGLLALSGVFAADPQAAASLRASPRADALPASASATALPPAFNVLVAEQREALCERVLAADAHLRPAAEPAGPLVADPSWRPK
;
A
#
# COMPACT_ATOMS: atom_id res chain seq x y z
N MET A 1 16.42 34.89 10.35
CA MET A 1 16.12 33.95 11.48
C MET A 1 15.35 32.81 10.87
N ASP A 2 16.10 31.78 10.51
CA ASP A 2 15.55 30.62 9.81
C ASP A 2 14.74 29.81 10.84
N GLY A 3 13.42 29.83 10.65
CA GLY A 3 12.54 28.96 11.41
C GLY A 3 12.93 27.52 11.14
N LEU A 4 13.59 26.89 12.09
CA LEU A 4 13.81 25.44 12.12
C LEU A 4 12.43 24.76 12.04
N SER A 5 12.00 24.45 10.84
CA SER A 5 10.85 23.57 10.61
C SER A 5 11.14 22.27 11.36
N ALA A 6 10.25 21.86 12.22
CA ALA A 6 10.37 20.58 12.91
C ALA A 6 10.66 19.48 11.87
N PRO A 7 11.52 18.52 12.20
CA PRO A 7 11.82 17.44 11.26
C PRO A 7 10.52 16.78 10.81
N PRO A 8 10.40 16.43 9.53
CA PRO A 8 9.17 15.83 9.01
C PRO A 8 8.87 14.54 9.78
N VAL A 9 7.67 14.44 10.31
CA VAL A 9 7.20 13.22 10.96
C VAL A 9 7.17 12.12 9.89
N PRO A 10 7.82 10.97 10.14
CA PRO A 10 7.81 9.89 9.17
C PRO A 10 6.37 9.41 8.91
N PRO A 11 6.03 9.05 7.67
CA PRO A 11 4.68 8.61 7.35
C PRO A 11 4.35 7.27 8.02
N LEU A 12 3.07 7.06 8.36
CA LEU A 12 2.55 5.74 8.69
C LEU A 12 2.66 4.85 7.45
N VAL A 13 3.27 3.67 7.58
CA VAL A 13 3.43 2.74 6.47
C VAL A 13 2.53 1.52 6.65
N VAL A 14 1.68 1.27 5.66
CA VAL A 14 0.78 0.11 5.61
C VAL A 14 1.12 -0.73 4.39
N SER A 15 1.62 -1.93 4.61
CA SER A 15 1.94 -2.89 3.57
C SER A 15 0.76 -3.81 3.30
N VAL A 16 0.32 -3.87 2.04
CA VAL A 16 -0.72 -4.79 1.58
C VAL A 16 -0.02 -5.99 0.91
N LEU A 17 0.02 -7.11 1.63
CA LEU A 17 0.73 -8.31 1.22
C LEU A 17 -0.25 -9.45 0.86
N GLY A 18 0.25 -10.45 0.16
CA GLY A 18 -0.53 -11.63 -0.22
C GLY A 18 -0.01 -12.28 -1.50
N LEU A 19 -0.53 -13.44 -1.83
CA LEU A 19 -0.19 -14.16 -3.05
C LEU A 19 -0.78 -13.49 -4.30
N LYS A 20 -0.36 -13.94 -5.49
CA LYS A 20 -0.94 -13.47 -6.75
C LYS A 20 -2.46 -13.72 -6.76
N LYS A 21 -3.25 -12.75 -7.22
CA LYS A 21 -4.74 -12.82 -7.27
C LYS A 21 -5.44 -12.93 -5.89
N SER A 22 -4.81 -12.50 -4.80
CA SER A 22 -5.45 -12.46 -3.47
C SER A 22 -6.25 -11.17 -3.19
N GLY A 23 -6.40 -10.27 -4.16
CA GLY A 23 -7.15 -9.03 -4.00
C GLY A 23 -6.34 -7.84 -3.47
N LYS A 24 -5.00 -7.92 -3.41
CA LYS A 24 -4.13 -6.84 -2.89
C LYS A 24 -4.43 -5.47 -3.46
N THR A 25 -4.48 -5.36 -4.78
CA THR A 25 -4.71 -4.07 -5.46
C THR A 25 -6.09 -3.50 -5.12
N THR A 26 -7.12 -4.36 -5.04
CA THR A 26 -8.47 -3.95 -4.62
C THR A 26 -8.45 -3.41 -3.19
N VAL A 27 -7.78 -4.09 -2.27
CA VAL A 27 -7.67 -3.68 -0.87
C VAL A 27 -6.87 -2.38 -0.76
N ALA A 28 -5.72 -2.27 -1.43
CA ALA A 28 -4.90 -1.06 -1.43
C ALA A 28 -5.68 0.15 -1.97
N SER A 29 -6.35 0.00 -3.12
CA SER A 29 -7.13 1.07 -3.74
C SER A 29 -8.31 1.52 -2.86
N ALA A 30 -9.03 0.58 -2.25
CA ALA A 30 -10.14 0.87 -1.36
C ALA A 30 -9.67 1.61 -0.09
N LEU A 31 -8.54 1.19 0.49
CA LEU A 31 -7.93 1.84 1.65
C LEU A 31 -7.46 3.25 1.32
N ILE A 32 -6.76 3.44 0.20
CA ILE A 32 -6.32 4.77 -0.28
C ILE A 32 -7.53 5.69 -0.43
N ALA A 33 -8.60 5.23 -1.09
CA ALA A 33 -9.81 6.02 -1.30
C ALA A 33 -10.45 6.45 0.04
N ALA A 34 -10.58 5.53 1.00
CA ALA A 34 -11.16 5.81 2.32
C ALA A 34 -10.30 6.81 3.14
N LEU A 35 -8.98 6.67 3.11
CA LEU A 35 -8.04 7.58 3.77
C LEU A 35 -8.07 8.98 3.12
N ARG A 36 -8.09 9.03 1.80
CA ARG A 36 -8.21 10.29 1.05
C ARG A 36 -9.52 11.02 1.35
N ALA A 37 -10.64 10.30 1.40
CA ALA A 37 -11.94 10.87 1.75
C ALA A 37 -11.96 11.52 3.15
N ARG A 38 -11.07 11.08 4.05
CA ARG A 38 -10.88 11.64 5.40
C ARG A 38 -9.84 12.77 5.46
N GLY A 39 -9.35 13.23 4.31
CA GLY A 39 -8.43 14.36 4.21
C GLY A 39 -6.96 14.01 4.42
N TYR A 40 -6.57 12.73 4.49
CA TYR A 40 -5.15 12.36 4.60
C TYR A 40 -4.42 12.46 3.26
N ARG A 41 -3.15 12.85 3.32
CA ARG A 41 -2.23 12.83 2.16
C ARG A 41 -1.62 11.44 2.07
N VAL A 42 -2.01 10.69 1.05
CA VAL A 42 -1.64 9.28 0.90
C VAL A 42 -0.75 9.08 -0.32
N ALA A 43 0.38 8.42 -0.13
CA ALA A 43 1.21 7.90 -1.20
C ALA A 43 0.92 6.42 -1.44
N ALA A 44 1.07 5.98 -2.67
CA ALA A 44 1.00 4.58 -3.06
C ALA A 44 2.35 4.11 -3.60
N LEU A 45 2.81 2.96 -3.09
CA LEU A 45 4.00 2.28 -3.60
C LEU A 45 3.60 0.90 -4.10
N LYS A 46 4.25 0.44 -5.18
CA LYS A 46 4.03 -0.91 -5.71
C LYS A 46 5.34 -1.54 -6.12
N LYS A 47 5.65 -2.70 -5.51
CA LYS A 47 6.70 -3.57 -6.01
C LYS A 47 6.13 -4.58 -7.00
N THR A 48 6.77 -4.73 -8.12
CA THR A 48 6.42 -5.72 -9.15
C THR A 48 7.62 -6.56 -9.53
N HIS A 49 7.36 -7.76 -10.02
CA HIS A 49 8.40 -8.65 -10.55
C HIS A 49 8.59 -8.49 -12.06
N LEU A 50 7.93 -7.50 -12.68
CA LEU A 50 8.15 -7.19 -14.09
C LEU A 50 9.52 -6.56 -14.27
N HIS A 51 10.26 -7.01 -15.28
CA HIS A 51 11.58 -6.47 -15.59
C HIS A 51 11.55 -5.01 -16.05
N LEU A 52 10.46 -4.59 -16.69
CA LEU A 52 10.24 -3.21 -17.12
C LEU A 52 8.83 -2.77 -16.72
N LEU A 53 8.78 -1.62 -16.05
CA LEU A 53 7.57 -0.84 -15.87
C LEU A 53 7.58 0.27 -16.94
N SER A 54 6.64 0.25 -17.85
CA SER A 54 6.43 1.38 -18.75
C SER A 54 5.07 1.99 -18.42
N LEU A 55 5.09 3.07 -17.66
CA LEU A 55 3.94 3.96 -17.49
C LEU A 55 3.90 4.98 -18.63
N ASP A 56 5.01 5.13 -19.35
CA ASP A 56 5.14 6.02 -20.48
C ASP A 56 4.77 5.27 -21.78
N PRO A 57 3.74 5.71 -22.50
CA PRO A 57 3.31 5.07 -23.75
C PRO A 57 4.44 5.07 -24.78
N ARG A 58 4.55 3.96 -25.52
CA ARG A 58 5.50 3.89 -26.65
C ARG A 58 5.20 4.98 -27.66
N GLY A 59 6.24 5.68 -28.10
CA GLY A 59 6.13 6.73 -29.11
C GLY A 59 6.03 8.16 -28.58
N THR A 60 5.92 8.35 -27.26
CA THR A 60 6.05 9.68 -26.64
C THR A 60 7.50 10.19 -26.72
N ASP A 61 7.69 11.49 -26.60
CA ASP A 61 9.04 12.07 -26.63
C ASP A 61 9.86 11.63 -25.42
N SER A 62 9.26 11.53 -24.23
CA SER A 62 9.89 11.00 -23.02
C SER A 62 10.33 9.53 -23.20
N PHE A 63 9.51 8.71 -23.82
CA PHE A 63 9.87 7.33 -24.17
C PHE A 63 11.07 7.30 -25.13
N ARG A 64 11.10 8.16 -26.15
CA ARG A 64 12.20 8.25 -27.12
C ARG A 64 13.51 8.69 -26.48
N LEU A 65 13.46 9.62 -25.51
CA LEU A 65 14.65 10.03 -24.74
C LEU A 65 15.23 8.86 -23.92
N ALA A 66 14.36 8.05 -23.29
CA ALA A 66 14.78 6.85 -22.57
C ALA A 66 15.36 5.78 -23.51
N GLU A 67 14.77 5.56 -24.69
CA GLU A 67 15.28 4.64 -25.72
C GLU A 67 16.62 5.08 -26.29
N ALA A 68 16.88 6.39 -26.35
CA ALA A 68 18.18 6.94 -26.76
C ALA A 68 19.30 6.72 -25.72
N GLY A 69 18.98 6.14 -24.55
CA GLY A 69 19.95 5.75 -23.53
C GLY A 69 20.00 6.66 -22.30
N ALA A 70 19.04 7.57 -22.12
CA ALA A 70 18.98 8.36 -20.89
C ALA A 70 18.67 7.44 -19.68
N LEU A 71 19.54 7.49 -18.65
CA LEU A 71 19.38 6.71 -17.42
C LEU A 71 18.31 7.30 -16.49
N PHE A 72 18.04 8.59 -16.63
CA PHE A 72 16.99 9.30 -15.93
C PHE A 72 16.21 10.18 -16.91
N VAL A 73 14.90 10.05 -16.91
CA VAL A 73 13.98 10.92 -17.67
C VAL A 73 12.94 11.48 -16.72
N ALA A 74 12.73 12.78 -16.76
CA ALA A 74 11.64 13.46 -16.08
C ALA A 74 10.77 14.20 -17.09
N ALA A 75 9.48 13.95 -17.08
CA ALA A 75 8.50 14.69 -17.85
C ALA A 75 7.51 15.36 -16.89
N ARG A 76 7.24 16.65 -17.11
CA ARG A 76 6.38 17.43 -16.23
C ARG A 76 5.29 18.15 -17.03
N SER A 77 4.06 17.99 -16.58
CA SER A 77 2.91 18.79 -16.98
C SER A 77 2.58 19.84 -15.89
N ARG A 78 1.46 20.52 -16.04
CA ARG A 78 0.96 21.42 -14.98
C ARG A 78 0.48 20.67 -13.76
N GLU A 79 0.03 19.43 -13.91
CA GLU A 79 -0.68 18.65 -12.90
C GLU A 79 0.14 17.49 -12.36
N GLU A 80 1.08 16.94 -13.15
CA GLU A 80 1.82 15.75 -12.78
C GLU A 80 3.29 15.78 -13.24
N THR A 81 4.10 14.98 -12.60
CA THR A 81 5.47 14.70 -12.98
C THR A 81 5.68 13.20 -13.07
N LEU A 82 6.17 12.74 -14.22
CA LEU A 82 6.63 11.37 -14.42
C LEU A 82 8.15 11.33 -14.34
N THR A 83 8.70 10.37 -13.62
CA THR A 83 10.13 10.09 -13.60
C THR A 83 10.40 8.63 -13.91
N VAL A 84 11.40 8.36 -14.72
CA VAL A 84 11.86 7.03 -15.09
C VAL A 84 13.34 6.92 -14.77
N HIS A 85 13.71 5.98 -13.90
CA HIS A 85 15.09 5.62 -13.59
C HIS A 85 15.41 4.27 -14.23
N ARG A 86 16.47 4.19 -15.00
CA ARG A 86 16.92 2.98 -15.72
C ARG A 86 18.10 2.28 -15.03
N GLU A 87 18.67 2.88 -14.02
CA GLU A 87 19.72 2.25 -13.23
C GLU A 87 19.14 1.21 -12.25
N PRO A 88 19.88 0.13 -11.95
CA PRO A 88 19.50 -0.79 -10.88
C PRO A 88 19.32 -0.04 -9.57
N GLN A 89 18.17 -0.21 -8.95
CA GLN A 89 17.83 0.40 -7.67
C GLN A 89 17.57 -0.70 -6.64
N PRO A 90 17.88 -0.47 -5.35
CA PRO A 90 17.39 -1.34 -4.28
C PRO A 90 15.85 -1.44 -4.38
N ASP A 91 15.32 -2.62 -4.17
CA ASP A 91 13.90 -2.90 -4.35
C ASP A 91 13.17 -3.19 -3.02
N ASP A 92 13.80 -2.84 -1.91
CA ASP A 92 13.22 -2.92 -0.58
C ASP A 92 12.27 -1.74 -0.27
N LEU A 93 11.61 -1.83 0.87
CA LEU A 93 10.65 -0.81 1.28
C LEU A 93 11.32 0.55 1.54
N GLU A 94 12.51 0.58 2.13
CA GLU A 94 13.18 1.84 2.51
C GLU A 94 13.61 2.61 1.27
N ALA A 95 14.13 1.92 0.25
CA ALA A 95 14.47 2.53 -1.03
C ALA A 95 13.24 3.13 -1.73
N LEU A 96 12.10 2.45 -1.68
CA LEU A 96 10.84 2.97 -2.22
C LEU A 96 10.30 4.16 -1.40
N LEU A 97 10.44 4.13 -0.08
CA LEU A 97 10.03 5.22 0.80
C LEU A 97 10.85 6.50 0.56
N ALA A 98 12.11 6.37 0.16
CA ALA A 98 12.95 7.51 -0.18
C ALA A 98 12.43 8.31 -1.40
N LEU A 99 11.58 7.70 -2.23
CA LEU A 99 10.92 8.38 -3.35
C LEU A 99 9.66 9.15 -2.93
N VAL A 100 9.16 8.92 -1.72
CA VAL A 100 7.90 9.51 -1.25
C VAL A 100 8.13 10.95 -0.80
N PRO A 101 7.35 11.92 -1.30
CA PRO A 101 7.44 13.29 -0.84
C PRO A 101 7.21 13.41 0.68
N PRO A 102 8.00 14.24 1.39
CA PRO A 102 7.87 14.41 2.86
C PRO A 102 6.49 14.88 3.32
N SER A 103 5.71 15.45 2.41
CA SER A 103 4.37 15.92 2.70
C SER A 103 3.33 14.80 2.83
N MET A 104 3.66 13.56 2.49
CA MET A 104 2.74 12.42 2.62
C MET A 104 2.69 11.93 4.06
N GLN A 105 1.49 11.68 4.54
CA GLN A 105 1.22 11.26 5.93
C GLN A 105 1.10 9.76 6.07
N ILE A 106 0.61 9.11 5.03
CA ILE A 106 0.38 7.66 5.00
C ILE A 106 0.94 7.12 3.69
N VAL A 107 1.59 5.98 3.76
CA VAL A 107 2.07 5.22 2.59
C VAL A 107 1.36 3.87 2.56
N VAL A 108 0.67 3.57 1.47
CA VAL A 108 0.11 2.25 1.19
C VAL A 108 1.01 1.53 0.19
N ALA A 109 1.70 0.50 0.64
CA ALA A 109 2.71 -0.23 -0.14
C ALA A 109 2.18 -1.62 -0.55
N GLU A 110 1.98 -1.86 -1.85
CA GLU A 110 1.54 -3.15 -2.39
C GLU A 110 2.74 -4.04 -2.73
N GLY A 111 2.80 -5.23 -2.14
CA GLY A 111 3.75 -6.28 -2.51
C GLY A 111 5.14 -6.14 -1.92
N VAL A 112 5.38 -5.16 -1.08
CA VAL A 112 6.64 -4.93 -0.35
C VAL A 112 6.35 -4.65 1.11
N SER A 113 7.24 -5.05 2.00
CA SER A 113 7.16 -4.78 3.44
C SER A 113 8.56 -4.56 4.03
N GLY A 114 8.59 -4.04 5.24
CA GLY A 114 9.81 -3.78 6.00
C GLY A 114 9.51 -3.67 7.49
N PRO A 115 10.54 -3.45 8.33
CA PRO A 115 10.41 -3.53 9.79
C PRO A 115 9.36 -2.60 10.40
N ARG A 116 9.16 -1.42 9.82
CA ARG A 116 8.23 -0.40 10.34
C ARG A 116 6.83 -0.44 9.71
N ALA A 117 6.58 -1.39 8.80
CA ALA A 117 5.31 -1.46 8.10
C ALA A 117 4.28 -2.27 8.88
N HIS A 118 3.11 -1.71 9.10
CA HIS A 118 1.92 -2.45 9.51
C HIS A 118 1.36 -3.25 8.34
N VAL A 119 1.00 -4.51 8.56
CA VAL A 119 0.62 -5.40 7.45
C VAL A 119 -0.88 -5.64 7.41
N VAL A 120 -1.48 -5.44 6.24
CA VAL A 120 -2.78 -5.98 5.86
C VAL A 120 -2.52 -7.19 4.96
N LEU A 121 -2.83 -8.40 5.44
CA LEU A 121 -2.57 -9.64 4.72
C LEU A 121 -3.79 -10.08 3.92
N CYS A 122 -3.63 -10.12 2.60
CA CYS A 122 -4.68 -10.54 1.66
C CYS A 122 -4.56 -12.03 1.36
N LEU A 123 -5.61 -12.76 1.64
CA LEU A 123 -5.73 -14.20 1.40
C LEU A 123 -6.65 -14.48 0.21
N LYS A 124 -6.42 -15.58 -0.50
CA LYS A 124 -7.36 -16.11 -1.50
C LYS A 124 -8.46 -16.92 -0.82
N THR A 125 -8.04 -17.81 0.05
CA THR A 125 -8.89 -18.69 0.86
C THR A 125 -8.34 -18.74 2.27
N ALA A 126 -9.09 -19.26 3.22
CA ALA A 126 -8.63 -19.42 4.60
C ALA A 126 -7.40 -20.34 4.70
N GLU A 127 -7.33 -21.39 3.89
CA GLU A 127 -6.24 -22.38 3.86
C GLU A 127 -4.93 -21.75 3.32
N SER A 128 -5.00 -20.67 2.55
CA SER A 128 -3.82 -20.00 2.00
C SER A 128 -3.02 -19.19 3.02
N LEU A 129 -3.44 -19.15 4.29
CA LEU A 129 -2.76 -18.38 5.34
C LEU A 129 -1.33 -18.84 5.54
N GLU A 130 -1.10 -20.14 5.75
CA GLU A 130 0.24 -20.68 6.02
C GLU A 130 1.21 -20.46 4.86
N GLU A 131 0.73 -20.70 3.62
CA GLU A 131 1.52 -20.43 2.43
C GLU A 131 1.87 -18.95 2.32
N THR A 132 0.90 -18.07 2.58
CA THR A 132 1.10 -16.63 2.50
C THR A 132 2.11 -16.15 3.54
N LEU A 133 2.04 -16.65 4.78
CA LEU A 133 2.98 -16.32 5.85
C LEU A 133 4.40 -16.83 5.56
N ARG A 134 4.53 -18.01 4.94
CA ARG A 134 5.83 -18.57 4.55
C ARG A 134 6.54 -17.74 3.49
N VAL A 135 5.77 -17.18 2.55
CA VAL A 135 6.31 -16.44 1.39
C VAL A 135 6.47 -14.95 1.69
N ARG A 136 5.79 -14.43 2.72
CA ARG A 136 5.76 -13.00 3.05
C ARG A 136 6.28 -12.74 4.46
N SER A 137 7.40 -12.05 4.54
CA SER A 137 7.92 -11.59 5.83
C SER A 137 7.00 -10.51 6.39
N LEU A 138 6.53 -10.69 7.61
CA LEU A 138 5.83 -9.67 8.36
C LEU A 138 6.86 -8.74 9.01
N GLY A 139 6.66 -7.43 8.90
CA GLY A 139 7.48 -6.44 9.60
C GLY A 139 7.30 -6.52 11.11
N ALA A 140 8.22 -5.90 11.86
CA ALA A 140 8.16 -5.84 13.33
C ALA A 140 6.94 -5.09 13.87
N ALA A 141 6.37 -4.16 13.08
CA ALA A 141 5.12 -3.46 13.42
C ALA A 141 3.87 -4.37 13.39
N GLY A 142 4.01 -5.58 12.84
CA GLY A 142 3.05 -6.67 12.99
C GLY A 142 1.89 -6.67 12.02
N LEU A 143 1.07 -7.71 12.16
CA LEU A 143 -0.11 -7.96 11.36
C LEU A 143 -1.30 -7.16 11.90
N LEU A 144 -1.77 -6.20 11.10
CA LEU A 144 -2.84 -5.28 11.47
C LEU A 144 -4.23 -5.87 11.20
N ALA A 145 -4.40 -6.49 10.02
CA ALA A 145 -5.68 -7.00 9.56
C ALA A 145 -5.52 -8.11 8.52
N LEU A 146 -6.56 -8.91 8.36
CA LEU A 146 -6.74 -9.81 7.23
C LEU A 146 -7.72 -9.19 6.22
N SER A 147 -7.55 -9.47 4.94
CA SER A 147 -8.45 -9.02 3.88
C SER A 147 -8.25 -9.86 2.61
N GLY A 148 -8.77 -9.39 1.48
CA GLY A 148 -8.62 -10.05 0.20
C GLY A 148 -9.87 -10.83 -0.23
N VAL A 149 -9.69 -11.73 -1.18
CA VAL A 149 -10.80 -12.47 -1.80
C VAL A 149 -11.57 -13.32 -0.77
N PHE A 150 -10.86 -13.96 0.17
CA PHE A 150 -11.49 -14.80 1.19
C PHE A 150 -12.44 -14.04 2.12
N ALA A 151 -12.18 -12.76 2.35
CA ALA A 151 -12.99 -11.93 3.25
C ALA A 151 -14.39 -11.60 2.66
N ALA A 152 -14.60 -11.88 1.37
CA ALA A 152 -15.91 -11.79 0.75
C ALA A 152 -16.84 -12.94 1.17
N ASP A 153 -16.29 -14.03 1.71
CA ASP A 153 -17.05 -15.16 2.26
C ASP A 153 -17.06 -15.09 3.80
N PRO A 154 -18.20 -14.78 4.43
CA PRO A 154 -18.31 -14.71 5.89
C PRO A 154 -18.02 -16.04 6.60
N GLN A 155 -18.32 -17.18 5.95
CA GLN A 155 -18.05 -18.50 6.51
C GLN A 155 -16.55 -18.81 6.51
N ALA A 156 -15.85 -18.47 5.44
CA ALA A 156 -14.39 -18.60 5.35
C ALA A 156 -13.69 -17.75 6.42
N ALA A 157 -14.14 -16.50 6.62
CA ALA A 157 -13.62 -15.61 7.64
C ALA A 157 -13.87 -16.12 9.07
N ALA A 158 -15.03 -16.71 9.34
CA ALA A 158 -15.37 -17.31 10.62
C ALA A 158 -14.56 -18.59 10.88
N SER A 159 -14.44 -19.46 9.89
CA SER A 159 -13.67 -20.71 9.96
C SER A 159 -12.20 -20.45 10.24
N LEU A 160 -11.62 -19.40 9.66
CA LEU A 160 -10.22 -19.03 9.91
C LEU A 160 -9.97 -18.63 11.37
N ARG A 161 -10.94 -17.92 11.99
CA ARG A 161 -10.85 -17.53 13.41
C ARG A 161 -10.95 -18.72 14.36
N ALA A 162 -11.68 -19.74 13.97
CA ALA A 162 -11.85 -20.97 14.76
C ALA A 162 -10.71 -21.99 14.53
N SER A 163 -9.80 -21.71 13.63
CA SER A 163 -8.73 -22.65 13.26
C SER A 163 -7.59 -22.62 14.28
N PRO A 164 -7.04 -23.79 14.71
CA PRO A 164 -5.80 -23.85 15.49
C PRO A 164 -4.56 -23.32 14.75
N ARG A 165 -4.68 -23.01 13.48
CA ARG A 165 -3.63 -22.35 12.65
C ARG A 165 -3.31 -20.91 13.07
N ALA A 166 -4.05 -20.35 14.02
CA ALA A 166 -3.72 -19.07 14.65
C ALA A 166 -2.33 -19.09 15.32
N ASP A 167 -1.83 -20.26 15.70
CA ASP A 167 -0.51 -20.45 16.34
C ASP A 167 0.67 -20.33 15.34
N ALA A 168 0.40 -20.30 14.04
CA ALA A 168 1.42 -20.15 12.99
C ALA A 168 1.91 -18.69 12.82
N LEU A 169 1.36 -17.74 13.57
CA LEU A 169 1.82 -16.36 13.54
C LEU A 169 3.19 -16.23 14.23
N PRO A 170 4.11 -15.43 13.67
CA PRO A 170 5.39 -15.17 14.33
C PRO A 170 5.17 -14.53 15.70
N ALA A 171 6.03 -14.85 16.67
CA ALA A 171 5.96 -14.35 18.05
C ALA A 171 5.94 -12.80 18.17
N SER A 172 6.34 -12.08 17.10
CA SER A 172 6.19 -10.63 16.97
C SER A 172 4.74 -10.17 16.76
N ALA A 173 3.85 -11.06 16.35
CA ALA A 173 2.41 -10.82 16.38
C ALA A 173 1.93 -11.09 17.82
N SER A 174 2.02 -10.12 18.67
CA SER A 174 1.73 -10.14 20.14
C SER A 174 0.27 -10.49 20.48
N ALA A 175 -0.43 -11.24 19.66
CA ALA A 175 -1.83 -11.55 19.88
C ALA A 175 -2.06 -13.06 19.88
N THR A 176 -2.62 -13.54 20.95
CA THR A 176 -3.21 -14.87 21.13
C THR A 176 -4.36 -15.17 20.14
N ALA A 177 -4.67 -14.24 19.20
CA ALA A 177 -5.74 -14.40 18.22
C ALA A 177 -5.38 -13.69 16.90
N LEU A 178 -5.85 -14.27 15.78
CA LEU A 178 -5.77 -13.63 14.47
C LEU A 178 -6.49 -12.27 14.48
N PRO A 179 -5.93 -11.24 13.81
CA PRO A 179 -6.60 -9.97 13.67
C PRO A 179 -7.90 -10.10 12.88
N PRO A 180 -8.83 -9.13 12.98
CA PRO A 180 -10.09 -9.17 12.26
C PRO A 180 -9.87 -9.18 10.74
N ALA A 181 -10.79 -9.83 10.04
CA ALA A 181 -10.87 -9.84 8.58
C ALA A 181 -11.90 -8.81 8.10
N PHE A 182 -11.55 -8.08 7.03
CA PHE A 182 -12.37 -7.02 6.45
C PHE A 182 -12.61 -7.24 4.96
N ASN A 183 -13.87 -7.25 4.56
CA ASN A 183 -14.26 -7.19 3.16
C ASN A 183 -14.36 -5.72 2.71
N VAL A 184 -13.37 -5.24 1.96
CA VAL A 184 -13.31 -3.84 1.52
C VAL A 184 -14.38 -3.46 0.49
N LEU A 185 -15.10 -4.42 -0.07
CA LEU A 185 -16.24 -4.17 -0.95
C LEU A 185 -17.50 -3.78 -0.16
N VAL A 186 -17.56 -4.11 1.14
CA VAL A 186 -18.61 -3.68 2.07
C VAL A 186 -18.18 -2.36 2.72
N ALA A 187 -19.01 -1.33 2.59
CA ALA A 187 -18.65 0.03 3.02
C ALA A 187 -18.28 0.10 4.50
N GLU A 188 -19.08 -0.48 5.38
CA GLU A 188 -18.86 -0.47 6.83
C GLU A 188 -17.56 -1.19 7.21
N GLN A 189 -17.22 -2.28 6.55
CA GLN A 189 -16.00 -3.04 6.80
C GLN A 189 -14.76 -2.32 6.25
N ARG A 190 -14.88 -1.64 5.13
CA ARG A 190 -13.83 -0.77 4.59
C ARG A 190 -13.53 0.38 5.54
N GLU A 191 -14.58 1.02 6.08
CA GLU A 191 -14.44 2.08 7.08
C GLU A 191 -13.78 1.56 8.36
N ALA A 192 -14.18 0.39 8.85
CA ALA A 192 -13.59 -0.25 10.02
C ALA A 192 -12.10 -0.61 9.81
N LEU A 193 -11.70 -1.05 8.60
CA LEU A 193 -10.29 -1.24 8.26
C LEU A 193 -9.53 0.10 8.28
N CYS A 194 -10.14 1.16 7.73
CA CYS A 194 -9.55 2.49 7.73
C CYS A 194 -9.32 3.01 9.17
N GLU A 195 -10.31 2.86 10.06
CA GLU A 195 -10.18 3.21 11.48
C GLU A 195 -9.04 2.45 12.15
N ARG A 196 -8.94 1.16 11.87
CA ARG A 196 -7.87 0.33 12.43
C ARG A 196 -6.48 0.75 11.95
N VAL A 197 -6.36 1.16 10.70
CA VAL A 197 -5.12 1.73 10.15
C VAL A 197 -4.77 3.03 10.88
N LEU A 198 -5.74 3.94 11.04
CA LEU A 198 -5.51 5.22 11.70
C LEU A 198 -5.17 5.06 13.18
N ALA A 199 -5.73 4.05 13.84
CA ALA A 199 -5.40 3.74 15.25
C ALA A 199 -3.97 3.22 15.45
N ALA A 200 -3.28 2.84 14.37
CA ALA A 200 -1.87 2.40 14.47
C ALA A 200 -0.90 3.56 14.72
N ASP A 201 -1.33 4.81 14.48
CA ASP A 201 -0.55 6.00 14.82
C ASP A 201 -1.45 7.09 15.40
N ALA A 202 -1.37 7.25 16.71
CA ALA A 202 -2.18 8.23 17.46
C ALA A 202 -1.85 9.71 17.13
N HIS A 203 -0.74 9.98 16.46
CA HIS A 203 -0.32 11.35 16.09
C HIS A 203 -0.85 11.79 14.72
N LEU A 204 -1.38 10.86 13.92
CA LEU A 204 -1.97 11.19 12.63
C LEU A 204 -3.18 12.13 12.78
N ARG A 205 -3.17 13.21 12.01
CA ARG A 205 -4.29 14.13 11.87
C ARG A 205 -4.50 14.42 10.38
N PRO A 206 -5.73 14.60 9.92
CA PRO A 206 -6.00 15.02 8.54
C PRO A 206 -5.22 16.29 8.20
N ALA A 207 -4.86 16.45 6.93
CA ALA A 207 -4.24 17.68 6.45
C ALA A 207 -5.23 18.85 6.60
N ALA A 208 -4.74 20.04 7.01
CA ALA A 208 -5.57 21.23 7.18
C ALA A 208 -6.25 21.64 5.86
N GLU A 209 -5.60 21.39 4.74
CA GLU A 209 -6.18 21.54 3.40
C GLU A 209 -6.26 20.16 2.73
N PRO A 210 -7.46 19.68 2.43
CA PRO A 210 -7.59 18.48 1.63
C PRO A 210 -6.93 18.75 0.27
N ALA A 211 -6.02 17.89 -0.15
CA ALA A 211 -5.55 17.93 -1.53
C ALA A 211 -6.78 17.88 -2.44
N GLY A 212 -6.92 18.86 -3.33
CA GLY A 212 -8.06 18.98 -4.24
C GLY A 212 -8.37 17.66 -4.95
N PRO A 213 -9.57 17.51 -5.50
CA PRO A 213 -9.93 16.32 -6.25
C PRO A 213 -8.87 16.10 -7.32
N LEU A 214 -8.38 14.86 -7.42
CA LEU A 214 -7.67 14.42 -8.62
C LEU A 214 -8.64 14.69 -9.78
N VAL A 215 -8.28 15.60 -10.66
CA VAL A 215 -9.01 15.78 -11.93
C VAL A 215 -8.77 14.50 -12.71
N ALA A 216 -9.71 13.57 -12.60
CA ALA A 216 -9.69 12.40 -13.44
C ALA A 216 -9.85 12.90 -14.88
N ASP A 217 -8.89 12.63 -15.75
CA ASP A 217 -9.05 12.88 -17.17
C ASP A 217 -10.30 12.11 -17.64
N PRO A 218 -11.39 12.80 -18.05
CA PRO A 218 -12.61 12.14 -18.46
C PRO A 218 -12.42 11.30 -19.74
N SER A 219 -11.32 11.47 -20.44
CA SER A 219 -10.96 10.69 -21.63
C SER A 219 -10.23 9.38 -21.29
N TRP A 220 -9.73 9.23 -20.05
CA TRP A 220 -9.04 8.01 -19.64
C TRP A 220 -10.00 6.82 -19.62
N ARG A 221 -9.66 5.78 -20.38
CA ARG A 221 -10.37 4.48 -20.38
C ARG A 221 -9.37 3.40 -20.05
N PRO A 222 -9.62 2.56 -19.03
CA PRO A 222 -8.82 1.37 -18.80
C PRO A 222 -8.95 0.42 -20.01
N LYS A 223 -7.80 -0.08 -20.49
CA LYS A 223 -7.75 -1.15 -21.49
C LYS A 223 -7.98 -2.51 -20.83
#